data_5f4c9784f2febd9e3b151cc56a6e0b20
#
_entry.id   5f4c9784f2febd9e3b151cc56a6e0b20
#
_cell.length_a   1.000
_cell.length_b   1.000
_cell.length_c   1.000
_cell.angle_alpha   90.00
_cell.angle_beta   90.00
_cell.angle_gamma   90.00
#
_symmetry.space_group_name_H-M   'P 1'
#
loop_
_entity.id
_entity.type
_entity.pdbx_description
1 polymer ?
#
loop_
_entity_poly.entity_id
_entity_poly.type
_entity_poly.pdbx_seq_one_letter_code
_entity_poly.pdbx_strand_id
1 'polypeptide(L)'
;MHFDLVDLQLFVAVADSRSITGGADRAHLALASASARIKGLEQAFAVPLFKRGRRGVELTAPGESLLDHARLVLHNVETMRGDLARFASGMRASVQLLANTSGLSEHLPRALAAFLREHPDINVDVEERESTDIAAAIASGAADLGFAAEHALPENVERFTFSEDRLTLVTARRGPFAGRRQIDFQEAAACNFVGLTNATALQAHIAKHAARLGVRLHVRARLRDFDAICQMAAADVGVAVVPESAAKRCARTMPIATLRIRDAWANRKLVICARSFKALPRAAKSLVEHLRSAASR
;
A
#
# COMPACT_ATOMS: atom_id res chain seq x y z
N MET A 1 9.46 34.07 -6.01
CA MET A 1 9.18 32.63 -6.15
C MET A 1 7.67 32.53 -6.22
N HIS A 2 7.11 32.08 -7.34
CA HIS A 2 5.65 32.08 -7.52
C HIS A 2 5.25 30.69 -8.02
N PHE A 3 4.72 29.86 -7.14
CA PHE A 3 4.04 28.60 -7.44
C PHE A 3 2.84 28.45 -6.50
N ASP A 4 1.85 27.66 -6.88
CA ASP A 4 0.63 27.46 -6.13
C ASP A 4 0.38 25.97 -5.79
N LEU A 5 -0.72 25.69 -5.08
CA LEU A 5 -1.08 24.31 -4.73
C LEU A 5 -1.42 23.46 -5.96
N VAL A 6 -1.89 24.06 -7.04
CA VAL A 6 -2.20 23.34 -8.29
C VAL A 6 -0.90 22.86 -8.94
N ASP A 7 0.18 23.64 -8.84
CA ASP A 7 1.50 23.23 -9.32
C ASP A 7 2.04 22.03 -8.55
N LEU A 8 1.87 22.02 -7.22
CA LEU A 8 2.26 20.88 -6.38
C LEU A 8 1.40 19.64 -6.66
N GLN A 9 0.08 19.79 -6.85
CA GLN A 9 -0.82 18.69 -7.22
C GLN A 9 -0.44 18.08 -8.57
N LEU A 10 -0.21 18.93 -9.56
CA LEU A 10 0.26 18.52 -10.88
C LEU A 10 1.62 17.80 -10.79
N PHE A 11 2.56 18.36 -10.05
CA PHE A 11 3.89 17.77 -9.87
C PHE A 11 3.81 16.36 -9.28
N VAL A 12 3.01 16.15 -8.22
CA VAL A 12 2.77 14.84 -7.62
C VAL A 12 2.10 13.89 -8.63
N ALA A 13 1.08 14.35 -9.37
CA ALA A 13 0.40 13.54 -10.38
C ALA A 13 1.32 13.09 -11.52
N VAL A 14 2.25 13.95 -11.96
CA VAL A 14 3.28 13.63 -12.97
C VAL A 14 4.29 12.61 -12.42
N ALA A 15 4.73 12.79 -11.18
CA ALA A 15 5.66 11.86 -10.51
C ALA A 15 5.05 10.46 -10.37
N ASP A 16 3.82 10.36 -9.89
CA ASP A 16 3.11 9.08 -9.68
C ASP A 16 2.80 8.35 -11.00
N SER A 17 2.46 9.10 -12.07
CA SER A 17 2.18 8.52 -13.40
C SER A 17 3.44 8.29 -14.24
N ARG A 18 4.58 8.86 -13.85
CA ARG A 18 5.82 8.90 -14.63
C ARG A 18 5.62 9.47 -16.04
N SER A 19 4.63 10.34 -16.21
CA SER A 19 4.19 10.88 -17.50
C SER A 19 3.59 12.26 -17.32
N ILE A 20 4.04 13.25 -18.10
CA ILE A 20 3.42 14.59 -18.07
C ILE A 20 1.96 14.53 -18.57
N THR A 21 1.69 13.73 -19.60
CA THR A 21 0.33 13.52 -20.11
C THR A 21 -0.57 12.88 -19.05
N GLY A 22 -0.10 11.77 -18.44
CA GLY A 22 -0.86 11.09 -17.38
C GLY A 22 -1.07 11.96 -16.14
N GLY A 23 -0.09 12.81 -15.80
CA GLY A 23 -0.23 13.80 -14.72
C GLY A 23 -1.22 14.91 -15.06
N ALA A 24 -1.19 15.41 -16.30
CA ALA A 24 -2.13 16.41 -16.79
C ALA A 24 -3.58 15.92 -16.73
N ASP A 25 -3.83 14.69 -17.18
CA ASP A 25 -5.17 14.06 -17.15
C ASP A 25 -5.68 13.93 -15.71
N ARG A 26 -4.83 13.49 -14.77
CA ARG A 26 -5.18 13.39 -13.35
C ARG A 26 -5.42 14.73 -12.67
N ALA A 27 -4.71 15.78 -13.12
CA ALA A 27 -4.87 17.14 -12.61
C ALA A 27 -5.96 17.94 -13.37
N HIS A 28 -6.67 17.31 -14.32
CA HIS A 28 -7.67 17.93 -15.17
C HIS A 28 -7.16 19.19 -15.91
N LEU A 29 -5.91 19.11 -16.41
CA LEU A 29 -5.25 20.20 -17.14
C LEU A 29 -4.94 19.80 -18.59
N ALA A 30 -4.97 20.78 -19.49
CA ALA A 30 -4.45 20.58 -20.85
C ALA A 30 -2.92 20.32 -20.80
N LEU A 31 -2.42 19.43 -21.65
CA LEU A 31 -1.00 19.03 -21.69
C LEU A 31 -0.04 20.22 -21.82
N ALA A 32 -0.39 21.21 -22.65
CA ALA A 32 0.42 22.42 -22.83
C ALA A 32 0.52 23.23 -21.53
N SER A 33 -0.61 23.38 -20.81
CA SER A 33 -0.65 24.06 -19.51
C SER A 33 0.16 23.30 -18.46
N ALA A 34 -0.02 21.99 -18.39
CA ALA A 34 0.74 21.13 -17.46
C ALA A 34 2.25 21.24 -17.70
N SER A 35 2.69 21.14 -18.95
CA SER A 35 4.11 21.31 -19.32
C SER A 35 4.65 22.68 -18.95
N ALA A 36 3.87 23.75 -19.17
CA ALA A 36 4.28 25.11 -18.80
C ALA A 36 4.39 25.28 -17.27
N ARG A 37 3.45 24.71 -16.49
CA ARG A 37 3.47 24.77 -15.02
C ARG A 37 4.64 23.99 -14.43
N ILE A 38 4.94 22.78 -14.92
CA ILE A 38 6.12 22.02 -14.49
C ILE A 38 7.42 22.81 -14.76
N LYS A 39 7.53 23.39 -15.96
CA LYS A 39 8.68 24.24 -16.31
C LYS A 39 8.77 25.48 -15.42
N GLY A 40 7.63 26.11 -15.10
CA GLY A 40 7.55 27.22 -14.17
C GLY A 40 8.03 26.85 -12.77
N LEU A 41 7.66 25.65 -12.29
CA LEU A 41 8.10 25.14 -11.00
C LEU A 41 9.63 24.89 -10.98
N GLU A 42 10.20 24.30 -12.04
CA GLU A 42 11.65 24.11 -12.19
C GLU A 42 12.39 25.45 -12.23
N GLN A 43 11.82 26.44 -12.88
CA GLN A 43 12.38 27.81 -12.90
C GLN A 43 12.30 28.49 -11.53
N ALA A 44 11.20 28.30 -10.79
CA ALA A 44 11.03 28.87 -9.46
C ALA A 44 12.06 28.35 -8.45
N PHE A 45 12.43 27.07 -8.57
CA PHE A 45 13.46 26.46 -7.72
C PHE A 45 14.87 26.50 -8.32
N ALA A 46 15.00 26.94 -9.59
CA ALA A 46 16.27 26.99 -10.35
C ALA A 46 16.97 25.63 -10.46
N VAL A 47 16.22 24.52 -10.40
CA VAL A 47 16.73 23.16 -10.56
C VAL A 47 15.76 22.30 -11.40
N PRO A 48 16.27 21.35 -12.21
CA PRO A 48 15.42 20.40 -12.89
C PRO A 48 14.82 19.42 -11.87
N LEU A 49 13.53 19.21 -11.93
CA LEU A 49 12.80 18.29 -11.07
C LEU A 49 12.55 16.94 -11.75
N PHE A 50 12.44 16.97 -13.08
CA PHE A 50 12.30 15.77 -13.91
C PHE A 50 13.42 15.66 -14.93
N LYS A 51 13.85 14.42 -15.22
CA LYS A 51 14.66 14.07 -16.39
C LYS A 51 13.79 13.30 -17.37
N ARG A 52 13.91 13.62 -18.67
CA ARG A 52 13.20 12.91 -19.74
C ARG A 52 13.91 11.61 -20.05
N GLY A 53 13.20 10.50 -20.05
CA GLY A 53 13.67 9.19 -20.42
C GLY A 53 12.93 8.61 -21.64
N ARG A 54 13.41 7.49 -22.18
CA ARG A 54 12.76 6.79 -23.31
C ARG A 54 11.34 6.30 -22.99
N ARG A 55 10.97 6.20 -21.71
CA ARG A 55 9.66 5.66 -21.25
C ARG A 55 8.85 6.67 -20.42
N GLY A 56 9.11 7.97 -20.59
CA GLY A 56 8.41 9.02 -19.84
C GLY A 56 9.34 9.94 -19.07
N VAL A 57 8.95 10.34 -17.87
CA VAL A 57 9.74 11.20 -16.98
C VAL A 57 10.13 10.45 -15.71
N GLU A 58 11.32 10.75 -15.20
CA GLU A 58 11.83 10.26 -13.93
C GLU A 58 12.21 11.46 -13.06
N LEU A 59 12.08 11.31 -11.75
CA LEU A 59 12.50 12.34 -10.81
C LEU A 59 14.02 12.49 -10.80
N THR A 60 14.48 13.71 -10.56
CA THR A 60 15.85 14.02 -10.15
C THR A 60 15.95 13.95 -8.63
N ALA A 61 17.14 14.02 -8.04
CA ALA A 61 17.30 14.10 -6.59
C ALA A 61 16.57 15.33 -5.97
N PRO A 62 16.64 16.56 -6.57
CA PRO A 62 15.76 17.66 -6.15
C PRO A 62 14.28 17.36 -6.33
N GLY A 63 13.90 16.63 -7.39
CA GLY A 63 12.51 16.21 -7.63
C GLY A 63 11.99 15.24 -6.55
N GLU A 64 12.79 14.27 -6.12
CA GLU A 64 12.46 13.37 -5.00
C GLU A 64 12.24 14.16 -3.70
N SER A 65 13.14 15.08 -3.37
CA SER A 65 13.00 15.95 -2.20
C SER A 65 11.74 16.81 -2.28
N LEU A 66 11.45 17.41 -3.44
CA LEU A 66 10.22 18.19 -3.61
C LEU A 66 8.97 17.32 -3.49
N LEU A 67 9.00 16.05 -3.97
CA LEU A 67 7.86 15.15 -3.89
C LEU A 67 7.43 14.90 -2.44
N ASP A 68 8.40 14.65 -1.56
CA ASP A 68 8.13 14.45 -0.14
C ASP A 68 7.50 15.69 0.50
N HIS A 69 8.06 16.87 0.22
CA HIS A 69 7.52 18.14 0.73
C HIS A 69 6.16 18.49 0.12
N ALA A 70 5.96 18.25 -1.18
CA ALA A 70 4.68 18.53 -1.86
C ALA A 70 3.55 17.68 -1.30
N ARG A 71 3.79 16.38 -1.07
CA ARG A 71 2.82 15.49 -0.44
C ARG A 71 2.44 15.95 0.97
N LEU A 72 3.44 16.35 1.78
CA LEU A 72 3.19 16.87 3.13
C LEU A 72 2.35 18.15 3.11
N VAL A 73 2.68 19.11 2.24
CA VAL A 73 1.94 20.37 2.12
C VAL A 73 0.49 20.10 1.69
N LEU A 74 0.28 19.27 0.67
CA LEU A 74 -1.06 18.93 0.19
C LEU A 74 -1.88 18.20 1.26
N HIS A 75 -1.28 17.25 1.98
CA HIS A 75 -1.92 16.57 3.12
C HIS A 75 -2.33 17.55 4.22
N ASN A 76 -1.45 18.47 4.61
CA ASN A 76 -1.76 19.49 5.61
C ASN A 76 -2.89 20.42 5.17
N VAL A 77 -2.96 20.77 3.87
CA VAL A 77 -4.05 21.58 3.32
C VAL A 77 -5.39 20.82 3.39
N GLU A 78 -5.41 19.53 3.05
CA GLU A 78 -6.63 18.72 3.16
C GLU A 78 -7.05 18.51 4.61
N THR A 79 -6.12 18.29 5.53
CA THR A 79 -6.39 18.21 6.97
C THR A 79 -6.99 19.52 7.48
N MET A 80 -6.38 20.67 7.12
CA MET A 80 -6.91 22.00 7.47
C MET A 80 -8.33 22.22 6.92
N ARG A 81 -8.58 21.87 5.64
CA ARG A 81 -9.91 21.96 5.03
C ARG A 81 -10.92 21.10 5.77
N GLY A 82 -10.56 19.86 6.10
CA GLY A 82 -11.40 18.95 6.89
C GLY A 82 -11.72 19.50 8.29
N ASP A 83 -10.75 20.11 8.96
CA ASP A 83 -10.95 20.71 10.28
C ASP A 83 -11.86 21.94 10.19
N LEU A 84 -11.67 22.82 9.21
CA LEU A 84 -12.50 24.02 9.04
C LEU A 84 -13.91 23.70 8.54
N ALA A 85 -14.07 22.71 7.70
CA ALA A 85 -15.36 22.26 7.20
C ALA A 85 -16.33 21.80 8.30
N ARG A 86 -15.78 21.27 9.42
CA ARG A 86 -16.57 20.92 10.64
C ARG A 86 -17.27 22.15 11.24
N PHE A 87 -16.64 23.32 11.16
CA PHE A 87 -17.23 24.55 11.67
C PHE A 87 -18.29 25.15 10.74
N ALA A 88 -18.17 24.88 9.42
CA ALA A 88 -18.99 25.57 8.41
C ALA A 88 -20.25 24.80 7.96
N SER A 89 -20.26 23.46 7.98
CA SER A 89 -21.31 22.69 7.29
C SER A 89 -21.62 21.29 7.81
N GLY A 90 -21.15 20.91 9.02
CA GLY A 90 -21.33 19.54 9.51
C GLY A 90 -20.64 18.46 8.65
N MET A 91 -19.65 18.86 7.88
CA MET A 91 -18.92 17.95 6.98
C MET A 91 -18.13 16.94 7.79
N ARG A 92 -18.10 15.71 7.33
CA ARG A 92 -17.43 14.57 7.98
C ARG A 92 -15.92 14.77 8.02
N ALA A 93 -15.31 14.40 9.16
CA ALA A 93 -13.87 14.34 9.25
C ALA A 93 -13.34 13.21 8.36
N SER A 94 -12.23 13.40 7.66
CA SER A 94 -11.56 12.35 6.90
C SER A 94 -10.25 11.95 7.57
N VAL A 95 -9.96 10.63 7.59
CA VAL A 95 -8.71 10.05 8.06
C VAL A 95 -8.07 9.33 6.89
N GLN A 96 -6.83 9.68 6.56
CA GLN A 96 -6.05 9.00 5.54
C GLN A 96 -5.28 7.82 6.12
N LEU A 97 -5.62 6.61 5.69
CA LEU A 97 -5.01 5.36 6.12
C LEU A 97 -4.36 4.66 4.94
N LEU A 98 -3.05 4.51 4.96
CA LEU A 98 -2.34 3.68 3.99
C LEU A 98 -2.22 2.26 4.50
N ALA A 99 -2.49 1.26 3.67
CA ALA A 99 -2.45 -0.14 4.07
C ALA A 99 -1.76 -1.01 3.04
N ASN A 100 -1.02 -2.03 3.51
CA ASN A 100 -0.54 -3.07 2.61
C ASN A 100 -1.68 -4.02 2.20
N THR A 101 -1.46 -4.86 1.18
CA THR A 101 -2.47 -5.78 0.63
C THR A 101 -3.12 -6.66 1.69
N SER A 102 -2.32 -7.24 2.62
CA SER A 102 -2.86 -8.09 3.70
C SER A 102 -3.73 -7.29 4.67
N GLY A 103 -3.30 -6.08 5.02
CA GLY A 103 -4.07 -5.16 5.86
C GLY A 103 -5.42 -4.85 5.25
N LEU A 104 -5.41 -4.43 3.99
CA LEU A 104 -6.60 -4.03 3.26
C LEU A 104 -7.59 -5.19 3.07
N SER A 105 -7.11 -6.39 2.74
CA SER A 105 -7.97 -7.52 2.40
C SER A 105 -8.44 -8.34 3.60
N GLU A 106 -7.60 -8.51 4.62
CA GLU A 106 -7.86 -9.51 5.66
C GLU A 106 -8.09 -8.92 7.06
N HIS A 107 -7.47 -7.78 7.37
CA HIS A 107 -7.43 -7.29 8.75
C HIS A 107 -8.30 -6.06 9.01
N LEU A 108 -8.20 -5.04 8.16
CA LEU A 108 -8.87 -3.75 8.35
C LEU A 108 -10.37 -3.75 8.11
N PRO A 109 -10.95 -4.48 7.11
CA PRO A 109 -12.36 -4.29 6.75
C PRO A 109 -13.32 -4.48 7.91
N ARG A 110 -13.11 -5.51 8.76
CA ARG A 110 -13.97 -5.78 9.92
C ARG A 110 -13.83 -4.69 11.00
N ALA A 111 -12.62 -4.25 11.28
CA ALA A 111 -12.36 -3.22 12.28
C ALA A 111 -12.91 -1.87 11.83
N LEU A 112 -12.69 -1.50 10.56
CA LEU A 112 -13.20 -0.25 9.99
C LEU A 112 -14.74 -0.25 9.91
N ALA A 113 -15.37 -1.37 9.54
CA ALA A 113 -16.83 -1.47 9.51
C ALA A 113 -17.45 -1.23 10.90
N ALA A 114 -16.83 -1.76 11.95
CA ALA A 114 -17.27 -1.51 13.34
C ALA A 114 -17.08 -0.04 13.72
N PHE A 115 -15.91 0.53 13.45
CA PHE A 115 -15.60 1.93 13.73
C PHE A 115 -16.53 2.90 13.02
N LEU A 116 -16.73 2.76 11.72
CA LEU A 116 -17.55 3.68 10.91
C LEU A 116 -19.03 3.63 11.28
N ARG A 117 -19.51 2.49 11.77
CA ARG A 117 -20.88 2.39 12.30
C ARG A 117 -21.07 3.18 13.60
N GLU A 118 -20.04 3.25 14.45
CA GLU A 118 -20.05 3.98 15.72
C GLU A 118 -19.74 5.48 15.51
N HIS A 119 -19.11 5.86 14.40
CA HIS A 119 -18.67 7.21 14.07
C HIS A 119 -19.20 7.67 12.70
N PRO A 120 -20.50 7.96 12.56
CA PRO A 120 -21.12 8.32 11.27
C PRO A 120 -20.63 9.66 10.69
N ASP A 121 -19.96 10.47 11.49
CA ASP A 121 -19.36 11.77 11.17
C ASP A 121 -17.89 11.68 10.71
N ILE A 122 -17.31 10.46 10.66
CA ILE A 122 -15.94 10.22 10.22
C ILE A 122 -15.94 9.42 8.91
N ASN A 123 -15.14 9.86 7.94
CA ASN A 123 -14.77 9.10 6.76
C ASN A 123 -13.34 8.53 6.94
N VAL A 124 -13.06 7.38 6.36
CA VAL A 124 -11.71 6.82 6.30
C VAL A 124 -11.39 6.49 4.85
N ASP A 125 -10.40 7.18 4.29
CA ASP A 125 -9.88 6.91 2.97
C ASP A 125 -8.73 5.92 3.09
N VAL A 126 -8.91 4.73 2.50
CA VAL A 126 -7.90 3.66 2.57
C VAL A 126 -7.26 3.48 1.21
N GLU A 127 -5.93 3.63 1.15
CA GLU A 127 -5.16 3.43 -0.06
C GLU A 127 -4.16 2.29 0.10
N GLU A 128 -4.06 1.41 -0.93
CA GLU A 128 -3.08 0.33 -0.95
C GLU A 128 -1.70 0.86 -1.35
N ARG A 129 -0.68 0.59 -0.50
CA ARG A 129 0.73 0.90 -0.74
C ARG A 129 1.64 -0.23 -0.25
N GLU A 130 2.88 -0.29 -0.75
CA GLU A 130 3.91 -1.14 -0.16
C GLU A 130 4.32 -0.64 1.24
N SER A 131 4.72 -1.56 2.13
CA SER A 131 5.09 -1.18 3.50
C SER A 131 6.25 -0.17 3.56
N THR A 132 7.17 -0.19 2.59
CA THR A 132 8.25 0.80 2.48
C THR A 132 7.74 2.18 2.11
N ASP A 133 6.75 2.26 1.21
CA ASP A 133 6.13 3.52 0.79
C ASP A 133 5.24 4.08 1.90
N ILE A 134 4.53 3.19 2.63
CA ILE A 134 3.78 3.57 3.84
C ILE A 134 4.74 4.19 4.86
N ALA A 135 5.87 3.54 5.12
CA ALA A 135 6.87 4.04 6.06
C ALA A 135 7.37 5.44 5.70
N ALA A 136 7.68 5.68 4.42
CA ALA A 136 8.11 6.98 3.91
C ALA A 136 6.99 8.04 4.05
N ALA A 137 5.75 7.70 3.66
CA ALA A 137 4.60 8.60 3.76
C ALA A 137 4.29 9.00 5.21
N ILE A 138 4.35 8.05 6.14
CA ILE A 138 4.12 8.31 7.57
C ILE A 138 5.27 9.14 8.16
N ALA A 139 6.52 8.85 7.86
CA ALA A 139 7.67 9.60 8.34
C ALA A 139 7.65 11.06 7.86
N SER A 140 7.24 11.30 6.60
CA SER A 140 7.08 12.64 6.03
C SER A 140 5.80 13.36 6.50
N GLY A 141 4.82 12.63 7.08
CA GLY A 141 3.52 13.17 7.48
C GLY A 141 2.55 13.35 6.30
N ALA A 142 2.77 12.63 5.20
CA ALA A 142 1.89 12.66 4.01
C ALA A 142 0.63 11.80 4.17
N ALA A 143 0.49 11.07 5.27
CA ALA A 143 -0.72 10.35 5.66
C ALA A 143 -0.84 10.34 7.20
N ASP A 144 -2.07 10.16 7.71
CA ASP A 144 -2.32 10.14 9.16
C ASP A 144 -1.84 8.83 9.77
N LEU A 145 -2.26 7.70 9.18
CA LEU A 145 -2.04 6.37 9.71
C LEU A 145 -1.51 5.41 8.63
N GLY A 146 -0.70 4.46 9.06
CA GLY A 146 -0.22 3.36 8.24
C GLY A 146 -0.54 2.00 8.85
N PHE A 147 -0.87 1.03 7.99
CA PHE A 147 -0.94 -0.39 8.32
C PHE A 147 0.14 -1.11 7.50
N ALA A 148 1.24 -1.44 8.12
CA ALA A 148 2.45 -1.88 7.44
C ALA A 148 3.11 -3.07 8.12
N ALA A 149 4.03 -3.74 7.41
CA ALA A 149 4.91 -4.71 8.02
C ALA A 149 5.98 -4.01 8.88
N GLU A 150 6.15 -4.44 10.14
CA GLU A 150 6.99 -3.79 11.14
C GLU A 150 8.43 -3.57 10.66
N HIS A 151 9.01 -4.55 9.96
CA HIS A 151 10.40 -4.50 9.48
C HIS A 151 10.68 -3.42 8.41
N ALA A 152 9.63 -2.83 7.84
CA ALA A 152 9.77 -1.74 6.85
C ALA A 152 9.80 -0.36 7.50
N LEU A 153 9.47 -0.24 8.79
CA LEU A 153 9.34 1.04 9.46
C LEU A 153 10.67 1.51 10.06
N PRO A 154 11.03 2.80 9.90
CA PRO A 154 12.16 3.39 10.59
C PRO A 154 11.86 3.57 12.09
N GLU A 155 12.92 3.77 12.90
CA GLU A 155 12.80 3.87 14.36
C GLU A 155 11.99 5.10 14.83
N ASN A 156 12.03 6.18 14.07
CA ASN A 156 11.37 7.44 14.39
C ASN A 156 9.85 7.47 14.10
N VAL A 157 9.26 6.35 13.70
CA VAL A 157 7.82 6.20 13.49
C VAL A 157 7.22 5.43 14.67
N GLU A 158 6.24 6.05 15.36
CA GLU A 158 5.52 5.40 16.43
C GLU A 158 4.64 4.26 15.90
N ARG A 159 4.60 3.12 16.61
CA ARG A 159 3.87 1.93 16.16
C ARG A 159 3.34 1.10 17.32
N PHE A 160 2.32 0.29 17.04
CA PHE A 160 1.91 -0.82 17.87
C PHE A 160 1.52 -2.03 17.02
N THR A 161 1.76 -3.23 17.53
CA THR A 161 1.42 -4.48 16.83
C THR A 161 -0.09 -4.63 16.75
N PHE A 162 -0.60 -4.86 15.54
CA PHE A 162 -2.01 -5.15 15.30
C PHE A 162 -2.26 -6.66 15.17
N SER A 163 -1.44 -7.35 14.36
CA SER A 163 -1.55 -8.80 14.18
C SER A 163 -0.24 -9.41 13.69
N GLU A 164 -0.11 -10.72 13.87
CA GLU A 164 0.86 -11.52 13.13
C GLU A 164 0.26 -11.89 11.77
N ASP A 165 1.05 -11.71 10.70
CA ASP A 165 0.68 -12.07 9.34
C ASP A 165 1.70 -13.06 8.78
N ARG A 166 1.27 -14.30 8.62
CA ARG A 166 2.06 -15.34 8.00
C ARG A 166 1.63 -15.52 6.55
N LEU A 167 2.61 -15.50 5.65
CA LEU A 167 2.40 -15.92 4.27
C LEU A 167 2.55 -17.44 4.17
N THR A 168 1.69 -18.07 3.40
CA THR A 168 1.66 -19.51 3.17
C THR A 168 1.61 -19.80 1.68
N LEU A 169 2.16 -20.94 1.29
CA LEU A 169 2.01 -21.45 -0.07
C LEU A 169 0.67 -22.19 -0.17
N VAL A 170 -0.06 -21.92 -1.22
CA VAL A 170 -1.29 -22.65 -1.61
C VAL A 170 -1.04 -23.41 -2.90
N THR A 171 -1.51 -24.67 -2.93
CA THR A 171 -1.43 -25.55 -4.10
C THR A 171 -2.67 -26.43 -4.16
N ALA A 172 -2.92 -27.12 -5.27
CA ALA A 172 -3.94 -28.15 -5.34
C ALA A 172 -3.69 -29.24 -4.28
N ARG A 173 -4.76 -29.76 -3.67
CA ARG A 173 -4.66 -30.81 -2.64
C ARG A 173 -3.88 -32.05 -3.10
N ARG A 174 -3.98 -32.39 -4.39
CA ARG A 174 -3.26 -33.50 -5.04
C ARG A 174 -2.13 -32.98 -5.96
N GLY A 175 -1.66 -31.75 -5.75
CA GLY A 175 -0.62 -31.12 -6.53
C GLY A 175 0.80 -31.59 -6.18
N PRO A 176 1.83 -30.90 -6.69
CA PRO A 176 3.24 -31.32 -6.61
C PRO A 176 3.78 -31.43 -5.17
N PHE A 177 3.14 -30.82 -4.19
CA PHE A 177 3.54 -30.83 -2.78
C PHE A 177 2.54 -31.57 -1.88
N ALA A 178 1.75 -32.50 -2.46
CA ALA A 178 0.76 -33.28 -1.70
C ALA A 178 1.41 -33.97 -0.47
N GLY A 179 0.74 -33.88 0.69
CA GLY A 179 1.22 -34.48 1.95
C GLY A 179 2.31 -33.69 2.69
N ARG A 180 2.89 -32.66 2.08
CA ARG A 180 3.86 -31.79 2.76
C ARG A 180 3.14 -30.72 3.60
N ARG A 181 3.76 -30.34 4.72
CA ARG A 181 3.26 -29.30 5.63
C ARG A 181 4.06 -28.00 5.56
N GLN A 182 5.27 -28.06 5.01
CA GLN A 182 6.18 -26.91 4.92
C GLN A 182 7.07 -27.00 3.69
N ILE A 183 7.58 -25.86 3.24
CA ILE A 183 8.39 -25.73 2.03
C ILE A 183 9.35 -24.55 2.16
N ASP A 184 10.50 -24.62 1.49
CA ASP A 184 11.33 -23.45 1.23
C ASP A 184 10.82 -22.73 -0.03
N PHE A 185 10.85 -21.42 0.00
CA PHE A 185 10.33 -20.61 -1.13
C PHE A 185 11.10 -20.91 -2.43
N GLN A 186 12.38 -21.24 -2.36
CA GLN A 186 13.19 -21.62 -3.52
C GLN A 186 12.60 -22.83 -4.28
N GLU A 187 12.11 -23.83 -3.55
CA GLU A 187 11.46 -25.00 -4.17
C GLU A 187 10.16 -24.60 -4.86
N ALA A 188 9.35 -23.76 -4.20
CA ALA A 188 8.11 -23.27 -4.76
C ALA A 188 8.34 -22.40 -5.99
N ALA A 189 9.41 -21.59 -6.00
CA ALA A 189 9.75 -20.67 -7.07
C ALA A 189 10.08 -21.36 -8.42
N ALA A 190 10.39 -22.65 -8.39
CA ALA A 190 10.58 -23.47 -9.58
C ALA A 190 9.25 -23.89 -10.26
N CYS A 191 8.11 -23.70 -9.61
CA CYS A 191 6.80 -24.07 -10.13
C CYS A 191 6.17 -22.94 -10.94
N ASN A 192 5.09 -23.30 -11.64
CA ASN A 192 4.17 -22.29 -12.18
C ASN A 192 3.48 -21.55 -11.05
N PHE A 193 3.38 -20.24 -11.14
CA PHE A 193 2.72 -19.38 -10.15
C PHE A 193 1.39 -18.84 -10.66
N VAL A 194 0.47 -18.66 -9.72
CA VAL A 194 -0.68 -17.77 -9.83
C VAL A 194 -0.48 -16.67 -8.80
N GLY A 195 -0.63 -15.41 -9.19
CA GLY A 195 -0.31 -14.28 -8.32
C GLY A 195 -1.33 -13.15 -8.41
N LEU A 196 -1.13 -12.15 -7.57
CA LEU A 196 -1.83 -10.88 -7.67
C LEU A 196 -1.32 -10.07 -8.88
N THR A 197 -2.07 -9.03 -9.25
CA THR A 197 -1.61 -8.04 -10.24
C THR A 197 -0.30 -7.40 -9.79
N ASN A 198 0.53 -6.97 -10.74
CA ASN A 198 1.85 -6.37 -10.42
C ASN A 198 1.78 -5.08 -9.59
N ALA A 199 0.61 -4.43 -9.58
CA ALA A 199 0.39 -3.19 -8.84
C ALA A 199 0.16 -3.40 -7.33
N THR A 200 0.09 -4.65 -6.85
CA THR A 200 -0.17 -4.91 -5.43
C THR A 200 1.11 -5.02 -4.62
N ALA A 201 1.09 -4.49 -3.41
CA ALA A 201 2.20 -4.51 -2.47
C ALA A 201 2.70 -5.94 -2.16
N LEU A 202 1.78 -6.90 -2.02
CA LEU A 202 2.15 -8.28 -1.74
C LEU A 202 2.88 -8.93 -2.93
N GLN A 203 2.42 -8.69 -4.17
CA GLN A 203 3.09 -9.24 -5.36
C GLN A 203 4.50 -8.67 -5.53
N ALA A 204 4.68 -7.38 -5.28
CA ALA A 204 5.99 -6.74 -5.29
C ALA A 204 6.92 -7.34 -4.22
N HIS A 205 6.41 -7.56 -3.00
CA HIS A 205 7.15 -8.21 -1.91
C HIS A 205 7.62 -9.63 -2.30
N ILE A 206 6.74 -10.47 -2.85
CA ILE A 206 7.07 -11.84 -3.30
C ILE A 206 8.12 -11.79 -4.43
N ALA A 207 7.92 -10.91 -5.43
CA ALA A 207 8.86 -10.76 -6.54
C ALA A 207 10.26 -10.31 -6.09
N LYS A 208 10.34 -9.42 -5.09
CA LYS A 208 11.61 -8.98 -4.49
C LYS A 208 12.35 -10.14 -3.83
N HIS A 209 11.65 -11.05 -3.13
CA HIS A 209 12.28 -12.23 -2.53
C HIS A 209 12.70 -13.27 -3.57
N ALA A 210 11.92 -13.49 -4.64
CA ALA A 210 12.33 -14.32 -5.76
C ALA A 210 13.60 -13.79 -6.44
N ALA A 211 13.67 -12.48 -6.68
CA ALA A 211 14.84 -11.83 -7.27
C ALA A 211 16.11 -11.99 -6.41
N ARG A 212 15.99 -11.97 -5.06
CA ARG A 212 17.11 -12.24 -4.15
C ARG A 212 17.66 -13.66 -4.27
N LEU A 213 16.84 -14.62 -4.67
CA LEU A 213 17.24 -15.99 -4.98
C LEU A 213 17.76 -16.16 -6.42
N GLY A 214 17.82 -15.08 -7.21
CA GLY A 214 18.16 -15.14 -8.63
C GLY A 214 17.08 -15.76 -9.50
N VAL A 215 15.85 -15.91 -9.00
CA VAL A 215 14.76 -16.59 -9.70
C VAL A 215 13.72 -15.56 -10.18
N ARG A 216 13.26 -15.74 -11.41
CA ARG A 216 12.09 -15.04 -11.95
C ARG A 216 10.89 -15.99 -11.94
N LEU A 217 9.87 -15.64 -11.17
CA LEU A 217 8.65 -16.45 -11.08
C LEU A 217 7.94 -16.55 -12.41
N HIS A 218 7.60 -17.76 -12.82
CA HIS A 218 6.78 -18.02 -14.00
C HIS A 218 5.29 -17.88 -13.64
N VAL A 219 4.77 -16.63 -13.71
CA VAL A 219 3.39 -16.33 -13.36
C VAL A 219 2.47 -16.54 -14.56
N ARG A 220 1.63 -17.59 -14.51
CA ARG A 220 0.69 -17.97 -15.56
C ARG A 220 -0.59 -17.13 -15.57
N ALA A 221 -1.05 -16.71 -14.38
CA ALA A 221 -2.24 -15.89 -14.23
C ALA A 221 -2.04 -14.84 -13.14
N ARG A 222 -2.64 -13.65 -13.35
CA ARG A 222 -2.65 -12.55 -12.39
C ARG A 222 -4.08 -12.14 -12.11
N LEU A 223 -4.46 -12.16 -10.85
CA LEU A 223 -5.82 -11.93 -10.38
C LEU A 223 -5.84 -10.79 -9.35
N ARG A 224 -7.02 -10.33 -8.97
CA ARG A 224 -7.16 -9.17 -8.08
C ARG A 224 -7.42 -9.54 -6.62
N ASP A 225 -7.86 -10.76 -6.36
CA ASP A 225 -8.25 -11.20 -5.03
C ASP A 225 -7.72 -12.61 -4.70
N PHE A 226 -7.65 -12.90 -3.41
CA PHE A 226 -7.11 -14.17 -2.92
C PHE A 226 -8.02 -15.37 -3.19
N ASP A 227 -9.32 -15.17 -3.30
CA ASP A 227 -10.26 -16.26 -3.54
C ASP A 227 -10.11 -16.81 -4.96
N ALA A 228 -10.03 -15.91 -5.95
CA ALA A 228 -9.75 -16.29 -7.33
C ALA A 228 -8.37 -16.96 -7.48
N ILE A 229 -7.35 -16.48 -6.76
CA ILE A 229 -6.02 -17.11 -6.72
C ILE A 229 -6.11 -18.53 -6.16
N CYS A 230 -6.80 -18.72 -5.05
CA CYS A 230 -6.98 -20.04 -4.44
C CYS A 230 -7.78 -20.99 -5.34
N GLN A 231 -8.78 -20.50 -6.10
CA GLN A 231 -9.50 -21.29 -7.10
C GLN A 231 -8.58 -21.79 -8.21
N MET A 232 -7.72 -20.92 -8.73
CA MET A 232 -6.74 -21.32 -9.77
C MET A 232 -5.71 -22.32 -9.24
N ALA A 233 -5.27 -22.14 -7.99
CA ALA A 233 -4.39 -23.10 -7.34
C ALA A 233 -5.07 -24.44 -7.09
N ALA A 234 -6.37 -24.45 -6.71
CA ALA A 234 -7.18 -25.65 -6.57
C ALA A 234 -7.33 -26.44 -7.87
N ALA A 235 -7.38 -25.72 -9.01
CA ALA A 235 -7.43 -26.29 -10.36
C ALA A 235 -6.05 -26.73 -10.92
N ASP A 236 -5.01 -26.71 -10.07
CA ASP A 236 -3.61 -27.08 -10.43
C ASP A 236 -3.00 -26.25 -11.58
N VAL A 237 -3.45 -25.01 -11.74
CA VAL A 237 -2.87 -24.07 -12.71
C VAL A 237 -1.47 -23.64 -12.29
N GLY A 238 -1.22 -23.57 -10.99
CA GLY A 238 0.06 -23.20 -10.38
C GLY A 238 -0.05 -23.07 -8.88
N VAL A 239 1.07 -22.77 -8.22
CA VAL A 239 1.11 -22.48 -6.78
C VAL A 239 0.95 -20.99 -6.52
N ALA A 240 0.55 -20.61 -5.31
CA ALA A 240 0.38 -19.21 -4.95
C ALA A 240 0.88 -18.94 -3.52
N VAL A 241 1.34 -17.72 -3.26
CA VAL A 241 1.65 -17.23 -1.91
C VAL A 241 0.57 -16.23 -1.51
N VAL A 242 -0.12 -16.54 -0.42
CA VAL A 242 -1.23 -15.73 0.12
C VAL A 242 -1.12 -15.63 1.65
N PRO A 243 -1.81 -14.67 2.30
CA PRO A 243 -1.95 -14.67 3.75
C PRO A 243 -2.56 -15.97 4.28
N GLU A 244 -2.09 -16.43 5.42
CA GLU A 244 -2.60 -17.67 6.05
C GLU A 244 -4.10 -17.57 6.38
N SER A 245 -4.60 -16.37 6.72
CA SER A 245 -6.02 -16.07 6.93
C SER A 245 -6.85 -16.37 5.70
N ALA A 246 -6.42 -15.86 4.54
CA ALA A 246 -7.07 -16.10 3.25
C ALA A 246 -7.02 -17.60 2.88
N ALA A 247 -5.85 -18.22 3.02
CA ALA A 247 -5.70 -19.65 2.74
C ALA A 247 -6.61 -20.52 3.62
N LYS A 248 -6.70 -20.25 4.93
CA LYS A 248 -7.60 -20.96 5.87
C LYS A 248 -9.07 -20.77 5.51
N ARG A 249 -9.47 -19.57 5.07
CA ARG A 249 -10.82 -19.29 4.63
C ARG A 249 -11.17 -20.10 3.37
N CYS A 250 -10.31 -20.05 2.35
CA CYS A 250 -10.49 -20.75 1.10
C CYS A 250 -10.46 -22.28 1.25
N ALA A 251 -9.61 -22.83 2.13
CA ALA A 251 -9.51 -24.26 2.37
C ALA A 251 -10.79 -24.92 2.94
N ARG A 252 -11.74 -24.13 3.44
CA ARG A 252 -13.05 -24.62 3.92
C ARG A 252 -13.95 -25.05 2.76
N THR A 253 -13.80 -24.46 1.59
CA THR A 253 -14.67 -24.64 0.43
C THR A 253 -13.95 -25.14 -0.82
N MET A 254 -12.61 -25.06 -0.85
CA MET A 254 -11.80 -25.39 -2.02
C MET A 254 -10.84 -26.55 -1.73
N PRO A 255 -10.56 -27.46 -2.71
CA PRO A 255 -9.66 -28.58 -2.55
C PRO A 255 -8.17 -28.13 -2.64
N ILE A 256 -7.75 -27.21 -1.79
CA ILE A 256 -6.39 -26.74 -1.69
C ILE A 256 -5.62 -27.39 -0.54
N ALA A 257 -4.30 -27.42 -0.65
CA ALA A 257 -3.37 -27.67 0.43
C ALA A 257 -2.58 -26.40 0.74
N THR A 258 -2.28 -26.21 2.01
CA THR A 258 -1.52 -25.05 2.51
C THR A 258 -0.20 -25.53 3.11
N LEU A 259 0.90 -24.91 2.71
CA LEU A 259 2.23 -25.23 3.20
C LEU A 259 2.86 -24.01 3.85
N ARG A 260 3.36 -24.17 5.07
CA ARG A 260 4.11 -23.13 5.74
C ARG A 260 5.41 -22.84 4.96
N ILE A 261 5.64 -21.60 4.58
CA ILE A 261 6.92 -21.15 4.03
C ILE A 261 7.90 -21.00 5.20
N ARG A 262 9.08 -21.66 5.11
CA ARG A 262 10.10 -21.65 6.18
C ARG A 262 10.91 -20.37 6.21
N ASP A 263 10.99 -19.68 5.10
CA ASP A 263 11.72 -18.43 4.97
C ASP A 263 11.22 -17.38 5.97
N ALA A 264 12.14 -16.70 6.66
CA ALA A 264 11.83 -15.76 7.73
C ALA A 264 10.94 -14.59 7.25
N TRP A 265 11.09 -14.17 5.99
CA TRP A 265 10.31 -13.09 5.41
C TRP A 265 8.81 -13.39 5.29
N ALA A 266 8.43 -14.66 5.32
CA ALA A 266 7.02 -15.08 5.28
C ALA A 266 6.31 -14.87 6.62
N ASN A 267 7.04 -14.70 7.74
CA ASN A 267 6.47 -14.35 9.02
C ASN A 267 6.64 -12.84 9.23
N ARG A 268 5.52 -12.13 9.29
CA ARG A 268 5.49 -10.67 9.42
C ARG A 268 4.68 -10.26 10.62
N LYS A 269 5.09 -9.21 11.31
CA LYS A 269 4.22 -8.47 12.22
C LYS A 269 3.63 -7.31 11.45
N LEU A 270 2.32 -7.18 11.48
CA LEU A 270 1.60 -6.04 10.96
C LEU A 270 1.32 -5.08 12.10
N VAL A 271 1.62 -3.83 11.86
CA VAL A 271 1.53 -2.77 12.85
C VAL A 271 0.70 -1.61 12.33
N ILE A 272 0.00 -0.93 13.23
CA ILE A 272 -0.51 0.41 12.99
C ILE A 272 0.61 1.37 13.33
N CYS A 273 0.85 2.33 12.47
CA CYS A 273 1.91 3.32 12.65
C CYS A 273 1.43 4.73 12.33
N ALA A 274 2.08 5.69 12.96
CA ALA A 274 1.91 7.12 12.75
C ALA A 274 3.24 7.84 13.01
N ARG A 275 3.41 9.04 12.48
CA ARG A 275 4.57 9.88 12.82
C ARG A 275 4.61 10.18 14.32
N SER A 276 3.46 10.54 14.89
CA SER A 276 3.22 10.62 16.35
C SER A 276 1.74 10.45 16.63
N PHE A 277 1.35 9.47 17.44
CA PHE A 277 -0.04 9.27 17.84
C PHE A 277 -0.60 10.45 18.64
N LYS A 278 0.26 11.15 19.38
CA LYS A 278 -0.13 12.33 20.16
C LYS A 278 -0.51 13.51 19.27
N ALA A 279 0.16 13.67 18.12
CA ALA A 279 -0.04 14.78 17.21
C ALA A 279 -1.18 14.57 16.19
N LEU A 280 -1.78 13.38 16.13
CA LEU A 280 -2.86 13.07 15.18
C LEU A 280 -4.09 13.97 15.38
N PRO A 281 -4.85 14.26 14.31
CA PRO A 281 -6.19 14.82 14.39
C PRO A 281 -7.12 13.97 15.27
N ARG A 282 -8.17 14.58 15.84
CA ARG A 282 -9.11 13.90 16.74
C ARG A 282 -9.72 12.64 16.14
N ALA A 283 -10.15 12.70 14.88
CA ALA A 283 -10.75 11.57 14.19
C ALA A 283 -9.76 10.39 14.05
N ALA A 284 -8.50 10.67 13.68
CA ALA A 284 -7.46 9.67 13.57
C ALA A 284 -7.10 9.06 14.94
N LYS A 285 -7.11 9.85 16.03
CA LYS A 285 -6.95 9.34 17.40
C LYS A 285 -8.05 8.36 17.77
N SER A 286 -9.32 8.71 17.50
CA SER A 286 -10.46 7.81 17.75
C SER A 286 -10.32 6.49 16.98
N LEU A 287 -9.87 6.55 15.72
CA LEU A 287 -9.61 5.35 14.93
C LEU A 287 -8.46 4.51 15.55
N VAL A 288 -7.38 5.14 16.00
CA VAL A 288 -6.26 4.44 16.68
C VAL A 288 -6.72 3.71 17.94
N GLU A 289 -7.52 4.35 18.78
CA GLU A 289 -8.07 3.75 20.01
C GLU A 289 -8.94 2.53 19.67
N HIS A 290 -9.80 2.64 18.65
CA HIS A 290 -10.61 1.54 18.19
C HIS A 290 -9.75 0.38 17.65
N LEU A 291 -8.73 0.67 16.81
CA LEU A 291 -7.83 -0.34 16.27
C LEU A 291 -6.98 -1.02 17.35
N ARG A 292 -6.56 -0.31 18.39
CA ARG A 292 -5.87 -0.91 19.57
C ARG A 292 -6.78 -1.92 20.28
N SER A 293 -8.04 -1.55 20.49
CA SER A 293 -9.02 -2.45 21.12
C SER A 293 -9.31 -3.69 20.26
N ALA A 294 -9.28 -3.54 18.93
CA ALA A 294 -9.46 -4.66 17.99
C ALA A 294 -8.24 -5.59 17.94
N ALA A 295 -7.01 -5.07 18.08
CA ALA A 295 -5.77 -5.85 18.09
C ALA A 295 -5.63 -6.74 19.33
N SER A 296 -6.30 -6.37 20.44
CA SER A 296 -6.24 -7.08 21.72
C SER A 296 -7.24 -8.24 21.82
N ARG A 297 -8.06 -8.46 20.80
CA ARG A 297 -9.08 -9.53 20.71
C ARG A 297 -8.65 -10.63 19.73
#